data_f8cba41fdb870cf754eafb1fb597e63b
#
_entry.id   f8cba41fdb870cf754eafb1fb597e63b
#
_cell.length_a   1.000
_cell.length_b   1.000
_cell.length_c   1.000
_cell.angle_alpha   90.00
_cell.angle_beta   90.00
_cell.angle_gamma   90.00
#
_symmetry.space_group_name_H-M   'P 1'
#
loop_
_entity.id
_entity.type
_entity.pdbx_description
1 polymer ?
#
loop_
_entity_poly.entity_id
_entity_poly.type
_entity_poly.pdbx_seq_one_letter_code
_entity_poly.pdbx_strand_id
1 'polypeptide(L)'
;EEFPRICLNGEVQFQNGVLDQGYWPESLYTPPSDAAMIFDIQEMKKTGFNMVRKHLKIEPQRWYYHCDRLGIVVWQDMVNGGSYYKHWFVTYGATLLSWLRIPMRDVYPRLLSREAKAGRLEFIREMKETIRLLGNHPSIAAWVIFNEGWGQFQTEDMTRIVRRLDPNRLIDQASGWFDQGGGDFSSLHNYFFKLFIRPERERASVLSEFGGYSYREPGHCAKEKLYGYGICKNKKDLEKRFLERWSGVRNLIPQGLSA
;
A
#
# COMPACT_ATOMS: atom_id res chain seq x y z
N GLU A 1 -19.88 3.36 16.64
CA GLU A 1 -18.61 2.84 17.10
C GLU A 1 -17.68 3.99 17.53
N GLU A 2 -16.73 3.68 18.38
CA GLU A 2 -15.80 4.70 18.93
C GLU A 2 -14.80 5.21 17.87
N PHE A 3 -14.50 4.38 16.85
CA PHE A 3 -13.55 4.70 15.77
C PHE A 3 -14.13 4.43 14.38
N PRO A 4 -13.74 5.21 13.36
CA PRO A 4 -14.10 4.92 11.97
C PRO A 4 -13.63 3.54 11.53
N ARG A 5 -14.48 2.84 10.77
CA ARG A 5 -14.21 1.51 10.23
C ARG A 5 -14.44 1.48 8.74
N ILE A 6 -13.67 0.65 8.05
CA ILE A 6 -13.94 0.34 6.66
C ILE A 6 -15.17 -0.55 6.59
N CYS A 7 -16.13 -0.16 5.75
CA CYS A 7 -17.36 -0.91 5.53
C CYS A 7 -17.47 -1.32 4.06
N LEU A 8 -18.05 -2.49 3.83
CA LEU A 8 -18.50 -2.94 2.52
C LEU A 8 -20.02 -3.15 2.59
N ASN A 9 -20.75 -2.44 1.73
CA ASN A 9 -22.23 -2.48 1.72
C ASN A 9 -22.87 -2.18 3.09
N GLY A 10 -22.27 -1.27 3.86
CA GLY A 10 -22.76 -0.88 5.19
C GLY A 10 -22.30 -1.78 6.35
N GLU A 11 -21.66 -2.90 6.07
CA GLU A 11 -21.13 -3.81 7.10
C GLU A 11 -19.63 -3.60 7.32
N VAL A 12 -19.21 -3.58 8.58
CA VAL A 12 -17.80 -3.45 8.95
C VAL A 12 -17.04 -4.66 8.44
N GLN A 13 -16.01 -4.41 7.63
CA GLN A 13 -15.15 -5.45 7.09
C GLN A 13 -13.69 -5.15 7.38
N PHE A 14 -13.02 -6.03 8.13
CA PHE A 14 -11.56 -5.97 8.26
C PHE A 14 -10.92 -6.39 6.92
N GLN A 15 -10.08 -5.52 6.37
CA GLN A 15 -9.39 -5.80 5.12
C GLN A 15 -8.03 -6.44 5.41
N ASN A 16 -7.99 -7.76 5.28
CA ASN A 16 -6.79 -8.57 5.40
C ASN A 16 -6.10 -8.68 4.04
N GLY A 17 -5.03 -7.92 3.85
CA GLY A 17 -4.40 -7.75 2.55
C GLY A 17 -2.98 -8.26 2.43
N VAL A 18 -2.56 -8.42 1.18
CA VAL A 18 -1.16 -8.62 0.79
C VAL A 18 -0.69 -7.49 -0.11
N LEU A 19 0.60 -7.16 0.01
CA LEU A 19 1.28 -6.25 -0.92
C LEU A 19 1.71 -7.04 -2.15
N ASP A 20 1.29 -6.59 -3.34
CA ASP A 20 1.63 -7.22 -4.61
C ASP A 20 2.31 -6.21 -5.55
N GLN A 21 3.57 -6.47 -5.89
CA GLN A 21 4.35 -5.65 -6.82
C GLN A 21 4.22 -6.13 -8.27
N GLY A 22 3.64 -7.29 -8.51
CA GLY A 22 3.29 -7.80 -9.84
C GLY A 22 4.48 -8.11 -10.75
N TYR A 23 5.56 -8.65 -10.22
CA TYR A 23 6.70 -9.12 -11.01
C TYR A 23 6.63 -10.62 -11.26
N TRP A 24 6.99 -11.03 -12.47
CA TRP A 24 6.94 -12.40 -12.94
C TRP A 24 8.32 -12.91 -13.34
N PRO A 25 8.68 -14.18 -13.03
CA PRO A 25 10.01 -14.70 -13.35
C PRO A 25 10.31 -14.71 -14.85
N GLU A 26 9.33 -15.05 -15.69
CA GLU A 26 9.52 -15.21 -17.14
C GLU A 26 9.44 -13.89 -17.90
N SER A 27 8.54 -13.01 -17.51
CA SER A 27 8.15 -11.84 -18.29
C SER A 27 8.33 -10.52 -17.55
N LEU A 28 8.90 -10.56 -16.36
CA LEU A 28 9.21 -9.43 -15.47
C LEU A 28 7.97 -8.59 -15.13
N TYR A 29 7.63 -7.64 -15.96
CA TYR A 29 6.61 -6.63 -15.66
C TYR A 29 5.22 -6.99 -16.19
N THR A 30 5.14 -7.93 -17.13
CA THR A 30 3.88 -8.34 -17.77
C THR A 30 3.45 -9.72 -17.29
N PRO A 31 2.20 -9.94 -16.87
CA PRO A 31 1.72 -11.28 -16.55
C PRO A 31 1.87 -12.23 -17.74
N PRO A 32 2.37 -13.46 -17.54
CA PRO A 32 2.61 -14.39 -18.66
C PRO A 32 1.31 -14.92 -19.27
N SER A 33 0.22 -14.98 -18.52
CA SER A 33 -1.08 -15.44 -19.00
C SER A 33 -2.22 -14.98 -18.05
N ASP A 34 -3.46 -15.10 -18.53
CA ASP A 34 -4.64 -14.92 -17.68
C ASP A 34 -4.72 -16.00 -16.59
N ALA A 35 -4.31 -17.23 -16.90
CA ALA A 35 -4.29 -18.32 -15.92
C ALA A 35 -3.34 -18.01 -14.75
N ALA A 36 -2.19 -17.38 -15.01
CA ALA A 36 -1.26 -16.98 -13.96
C ALA A 36 -1.86 -15.90 -13.05
N MET A 37 -2.51 -14.87 -13.63
CA MET A 37 -3.20 -13.83 -12.87
C MET A 37 -4.32 -14.41 -11.99
N ILE A 38 -5.13 -15.29 -12.55
CA ILE A 38 -6.22 -15.98 -11.84
C ILE A 38 -5.67 -16.83 -10.71
N PHE A 39 -4.60 -17.57 -10.95
CA PHE A 39 -3.95 -18.41 -9.95
C PHE A 39 -3.51 -17.59 -8.73
N ASP A 40 -2.81 -16.49 -8.92
CA ASP A 40 -2.35 -15.63 -7.82
C ASP A 40 -3.53 -15.10 -6.99
N ILE A 41 -4.57 -14.59 -7.66
CA ILE A 41 -5.76 -14.08 -6.97
C ILE A 41 -6.46 -15.18 -6.17
N GLN A 42 -6.58 -16.38 -6.75
CA GLN A 42 -7.19 -17.51 -6.07
C GLN A 42 -6.38 -17.98 -4.87
N GLU A 43 -5.05 -18.05 -4.97
CA GLU A 43 -4.19 -18.43 -3.86
C GLU A 43 -4.22 -17.39 -2.73
N MET A 44 -4.25 -16.08 -3.03
CA MET A 44 -4.47 -15.05 -2.03
C MET A 44 -5.77 -15.29 -1.26
N LYS A 45 -6.88 -15.52 -1.96
CA LYS A 45 -8.18 -15.77 -1.34
C LYS A 45 -8.21 -17.08 -0.54
N LYS A 46 -7.65 -18.15 -1.07
CA LYS A 46 -7.58 -19.46 -0.42
C LYS A 46 -6.79 -19.42 0.89
N THR A 47 -5.77 -18.57 0.97
CA THR A 47 -4.98 -18.36 2.18
C THR A 47 -5.61 -17.37 3.17
N GLY A 48 -6.82 -16.86 2.86
CA GLY A 48 -7.64 -16.04 3.77
C GLY A 48 -7.49 -14.53 3.59
N PHE A 49 -6.80 -14.09 2.54
CA PHE A 49 -6.77 -12.66 2.21
C PHE A 49 -8.03 -12.26 1.43
N ASN A 50 -8.56 -11.09 1.73
CA ASN A 50 -9.72 -10.52 1.05
C ASN A 50 -9.40 -9.21 0.31
N MET A 51 -8.17 -8.75 0.42
CA MET A 51 -7.68 -7.52 -0.20
C MET A 51 -6.28 -7.73 -0.78
N VAL A 52 -5.97 -7.01 -1.84
CA VAL A 52 -4.62 -6.89 -2.40
C VAL A 52 -4.30 -5.40 -2.61
N ARG A 53 -3.16 -4.97 -2.11
CA ARG A 53 -2.62 -3.66 -2.45
C ARG A 53 -1.68 -3.82 -3.65
N LYS A 54 -2.09 -3.29 -4.81
CA LYS A 54 -1.25 -3.25 -6.01
C LYS A 54 -0.26 -2.11 -5.88
N HIS A 55 0.98 -2.49 -5.54
CA HIS A 55 2.00 -1.55 -5.11
C HIS A 55 2.77 -0.97 -6.30
N LEU A 56 2.62 0.36 -6.48
CA LEU A 56 3.34 1.21 -7.44
C LEU A 56 3.28 0.77 -8.90
N LYS A 57 2.34 -0.08 -9.27
CA LYS A 57 2.21 -0.66 -10.61
C LYS A 57 0.77 -0.59 -11.10
N ILE A 58 0.60 -0.29 -12.38
CA ILE A 58 -0.67 -0.44 -13.10
C ILE A 58 -0.61 -1.75 -13.88
N GLU A 59 -1.55 -2.66 -13.60
CA GLU A 59 -1.69 -3.92 -14.32
C GLU A 59 -2.49 -3.75 -15.61
N PRO A 60 -2.42 -4.73 -16.54
CA PRO A 60 -3.38 -4.79 -17.63
C PRO A 60 -4.82 -4.86 -17.10
N GLN A 61 -5.78 -4.22 -17.77
CA GLN A 61 -7.19 -4.20 -17.35
C GLN A 61 -7.78 -5.59 -17.09
N ARG A 62 -7.28 -6.63 -17.77
CA ARG A 62 -7.66 -8.03 -17.53
C ARG A 62 -7.40 -8.51 -16.11
N TRP A 63 -6.34 -8.01 -15.47
CA TRP A 63 -6.06 -8.35 -14.06
C TRP A 63 -7.17 -7.81 -13.14
N TYR A 64 -7.58 -6.55 -13.33
CA TYR A 64 -8.68 -5.95 -12.56
C TYR A 64 -10.01 -6.65 -12.85
N TYR A 65 -10.28 -7.00 -14.12
CA TYR A 65 -11.44 -7.81 -14.48
C TYR A 65 -11.47 -9.16 -13.72
N HIS A 66 -10.32 -9.81 -13.55
CA HIS A 66 -10.24 -11.03 -12.75
C HIS A 66 -10.44 -10.75 -11.25
N CYS A 67 -9.97 -9.62 -10.72
CA CYS A 67 -10.26 -9.18 -9.36
C CYS A 67 -11.77 -8.95 -9.16
N ASP A 68 -12.41 -8.25 -10.11
CA ASP A 68 -13.86 -8.01 -10.11
C ASP A 68 -14.65 -9.32 -10.07
N ARG A 69 -14.31 -10.23 -10.98
CA ARG A 69 -15.00 -11.53 -11.13
C ARG A 69 -14.78 -12.47 -9.95
N LEU A 70 -13.59 -12.48 -9.39
CA LEU A 70 -13.21 -13.36 -8.29
C LEU A 70 -13.54 -12.75 -6.91
N GLY A 71 -13.91 -11.48 -6.85
CA GLY A 71 -14.31 -10.80 -5.64
C GLY A 71 -13.17 -10.63 -4.64
N ILE A 72 -12.06 -10.00 -5.05
CA ILE A 72 -11.01 -9.53 -4.16
C ILE A 72 -10.96 -8.00 -4.19
N VAL A 73 -10.85 -7.39 -3.03
CA VAL A 73 -10.72 -5.92 -2.91
C VAL A 73 -9.34 -5.48 -3.37
N VAL A 74 -9.26 -4.39 -4.11
CA VAL A 74 -7.99 -3.81 -4.59
C VAL A 74 -7.78 -2.42 -3.99
N TRP A 75 -6.62 -2.20 -3.39
CA TRP A 75 -6.07 -0.87 -3.16
C TRP A 75 -5.04 -0.59 -4.25
N GLN A 76 -5.29 0.43 -5.05
CA GLN A 76 -4.46 0.75 -6.20
C GLN A 76 -3.54 1.93 -5.89
N ASP A 77 -2.24 1.67 -5.86
CA ASP A 77 -1.24 2.74 -5.77
C ASP A 77 -1.12 3.49 -7.10
N MET A 78 -0.89 4.80 -7.00
CA MET A 78 -0.37 5.57 -8.12
C MET A 78 1.10 5.24 -8.33
N VAL A 79 1.58 5.34 -9.58
CA VAL A 79 2.99 5.09 -9.89
C VAL A 79 3.82 6.23 -9.30
N ASN A 80 4.45 5.96 -8.17
CA ASN A 80 5.32 6.91 -7.48
C ASN A 80 6.71 6.92 -8.08
N GLY A 81 7.48 7.93 -7.74
CA GLY A 81 8.85 8.08 -8.18
C GLY A 81 9.26 9.54 -8.20
N GLY A 82 10.48 9.80 -8.62
CA GLY A 82 11.03 11.14 -8.65
C GLY A 82 12.49 11.09 -9.04
N SER A 83 13.26 12.08 -8.61
CA SER A 83 14.71 12.06 -8.68
C SER A 83 15.29 11.08 -7.65
N TYR A 84 16.59 11.13 -7.42
CA TYR A 84 17.26 10.23 -6.48
C TYR A 84 16.59 10.24 -5.09
N TYR A 85 16.23 9.05 -4.62
CA TYR A 85 15.60 8.84 -3.32
C TYR A 85 16.60 9.07 -2.18
N LYS A 86 16.38 10.09 -1.37
CA LYS A 86 17.25 10.41 -0.23
C LYS A 86 16.98 9.48 0.93
N HIS A 87 17.45 8.26 0.81
CA HIS A 87 17.16 7.13 1.69
C HIS A 87 17.32 7.47 3.18
N TRP A 88 18.43 8.12 3.56
CA TRP A 88 18.67 8.50 4.94
C TRP A 88 17.58 9.43 5.52
N PHE A 89 17.10 10.37 4.72
CA PHE A 89 16.07 11.31 5.14
C PHE A 89 14.68 10.66 5.16
N VAL A 90 14.32 10.01 4.08
CA VAL A 90 12.97 9.45 3.91
C VAL A 90 12.74 8.26 4.85
N THR A 91 13.78 7.47 5.13
CA THR A 91 13.68 6.33 6.06
C THR A 91 13.93 6.74 7.50
N TYR A 92 15.15 7.20 7.80
CA TYR A 92 15.52 7.48 9.20
C TYR A 92 14.95 8.80 9.72
N GLY A 93 14.97 9.85 8.91
CA GLY A 93 14.36 11.14 9.25
C GLY A 93 12.85 11.01 9.43
N ALA A 94 12.17 10.32 8.53
CA ALA A 94 10.73 10.07 8.62
C ALA A 94 10.36 9.26 9.88
N THR A 95 11.10 8.20 10.16
CA THR A 95 10.91 7.39 11.37
C THR A 95 11.07 8.22 12.64
N LEU A 96 12.12 9.05 12.71
CA LEU A 96 12.36 9.95 13.84
C LEU A 96 11.25 10.99 14.00
N LEU A 97 10.86 11.66 12.92
CA LEU A 97 9.78 12.65 12.92
C LEU A 97 8.44 12.01 13.34
N SER A 98 8.15 10.83 12.82
CA SER A 98 6.96 10.07 13.21
C SER A 98 6.97 9.68 14.69
N TRP A 99 8.13 9.27 15.21
CA TRP A 99 8.30 8.94 16.64
C TRP A 99 8.14 10.16 17.54
N LEU A 100 8.71 11.30 17.13
CA LEU A 100 8.59 12.58 17.86
C LEU A 100 7.23 13.26 17.64
N ARG A 101 6.37 12.71 16.79
CA ARG A 101 5.06 13.30 16.39
C ARG A 101 5.18 14.69 15.77
N ILE A 102 6.26 14.94 15.05
CA ILE A 102 6.47 16.20 14.34
C ILE A 102 5.91 16.05 12.93
N PRO A 103 4.80 16.73 12.57
CA PRO A 103 4.28 16.70 11.21
C PRO A 103 5.23 17.42 10.27
N MET A 104 5.59 16.79 9.17
CA MET A 104 6.36 17.43 8.11
C MET A 104 5.45 17.69 6.91
N ARG A 105 5.28 18.97 6.58
CA ARG A 105 4.54 19.37 5.39
C ARG A 105 5.34 19.10 4.11
N ASP A 106 4.66 18.64 3.09
CA ASP A 106 5.23 18.28 1.79
C ASP A 106 5.33 19.47 0.80
N VAL A 107 5.48 20.66 1.35
CA VAL A 107 5.67 21.90 0.57
C VAL A 107 7.08 22.04 -0.03
N TYR A 108 8.00 21.18 0.36
CA TYR A 108 9.39 21.17 -0.10
C TYR A 108 9.67 19.97 -1.03
N PRO A 109 9.28 20.04 -2.32
CA PRO A 109 9.38 18.87 -3.24
C PRO A 109 10.80 18.31 -3.37
N ARG A 110 11.83 19.14 -3.17
CA ARG A 110 13.24 18.72 -3.24
C ARG A 110 13.62 17.74 -2.14
N LEU A 111 13.06 17.86 -0.94
CA LEU A 111 13.32 16.92 0.16
C LEU A 111 12.76 15.54 -0.13
N LEU A 112 11.64 15.49 -0.83
CA LEU A 112 10.92 14.27 -1.20
C LEU A 112 11.16 13.87 -2.66
N SER A 113 12.27 14.32 -3.26
CA SER A 113 12.77 13.88 -4.59
C SER A 113 11.83 14.22 -5.77
N ARG A 114 11.08 15.34 -5.69
CA ARG A 114 10.14 15.77 -6.75
C ARG A 114 10.31 17.26 -7.12
N GLU A 115 11.54 17.76 -7.13
CA GLU A 115 11.84 19.17 -7.46
C GLU A 115 11.48 19.54 -8.90
N ALA A 116 11.62 18.63 -9.87
CA ALA A 116 11.35 18.88 -11.27
C ALA A 116 9.86 19.15 -11.52
N LYS A 117 9.52 20.35 -12.04
CA LYS A 117 8.14 20.71 -12.39
C LYS A 117 7.53 19.76 -13.42
N ALA A 118 8.32 19.37 -14.42
CA ALA A 118 7.87 18.40 -15.43
C ALA A 118 7.45 17.07 -14.79
N GLY A 119 8.23 16.53 -13.85
CA GLY A 119 7.88 15.29 -13.15
C GLY A 119 6.63 15.41 -12.27
N ARG A 120 6.34 16.61 -11.71
CA ARG A 120 5.08 16.84 -11.00
C ARG A 120 3.87 16.85 -11.94
N LEU A 121 4.00 17.52 -13.09
CA LEU A 121 2.94 17.57 -14.10
C LEU A 121 2.68 16.18 -14.71
N GLU A 122 3.73 15.41 -14.95
CA GLU A 122 3.63 14.03 -15.41
C GLU A 122 2.88 13.15 -14.42
N PHE A 123 3.26 13.18 -13.13
CA PHE A 123 2.55 12.45 -12.09
C PHE A 123 1.05 12.80 -12.06
N ILE A 124 0.71 14.09 -12.12
CA ILE A 124 -0.71 14.52 -12.13
C ILE A 124 -1.45 13.98 -13.35
N ARG A 125 -0.81 13.97 -14.52
CA ARG A 125 -1.38 13.42 -15.75
C ARG A 125 -1.63 11.93 -15.61
N GLU A 126 -0.60 11.15 -15.22
CA GLU A 126 -0.70 9.71 -15.03
C GLU A 126 -1.74 9.32 -13.97
N MET A 127 -1.77 10.01 -12.84
CA MET A 127 -2.77 9.79 -11.80
C MET A 127 -4.20 9.96 -12.33
N LYS A 128 -4.45 11.02 -13.12
CA LYS A 128 -5.77 11.27 -13.74
C LYS A 128 -6.14 10.19 -14.76
N GLU A 129 -5.18 9.79 -15.59
CA GLU A 129 -5.36 8.75 -16.59
C GLU A 129 -5.61 7.38 -15.94
N THR A 130 -4.88 7.05 -14.87
CA THR A 130 -5.09 5.83 -14.09
C THR A 130 -6.51 5.74 -13.55
N ILE A 131 -7.01 6.81 -12.91
CA ILE A 131 -8.37 6.84 -12.37
C ILE A 131 -9.41 6.71 -13.50
N ARG A 132 -9.22 7.39 -14.63
CA ARG A 132 -10.14 7.28 -15.78
C ARG A 132 -10.13 5.88 -16.41
N LEU A 133 -8.96 5.27 -16.50
CA LEU A 133 -8.81 3.94 -17.08
C LEU A 133 -9.42 2.85 -16.20
N LEU A 134 -9.23 2.94 -14.89
CA LEU A 134 -9.55 1.89 -13.93
C LEU A 134 -10.82 2.17 -13.12
N GLY A 135 -11.38 3.35 -13.20
CA GLY A 135 -12.48 3.80 -12.34
C GLY A 135 -13.79 3.02 -12.50
N ASN A 136 -13.96 2.20 -13.52
CA ASN A 136 -15.12 1.32 -13.71
C ASN A 136 -14.94 -0.09 -13.13
N HIS A 137 -13.77 -0.42 -12.54
CA HIS A 137 -13.55 -1.70 -11.88
C HIS A 137 -14.08 -1.69 -10.44
N PRO A 138 -15.14 -2.45 -10.12
CA PRO A 138 -15.74 -2.43 -8.78
C PRO A 138 -14.85 -3.04 -7.69
N SER A 139 -13.86 -3.84 -8.04
CA SER A 139 -12.88 -4.36 -7.08
C SER A 139 -12.00 -3.28 -6.46
N ILE A 140 -11.74 -2.17 -7.15
CA ILE A 140 -10.94 -1.08 -6.62
C ILE A 140 -11.74 -0.34 -5.55
N ALA A 141 -11.32 -0.46 -4.29
CA ALA A 141 -11.96 0.20 -3.15
C ALA A 141 -11.23 1.46 -2.69
N ALA A 142 -9.92 1.52 -2.91
CA ALA A 142 -9.10 2.65 -2.49
C ALA A 142 -8.03 3.03 -3.52
N TRP A 143 -7.79 4.34 -3.62
CA TRP A 143 -6.65 4.94 -4.31
C TRP A 143 -5.58 5.30 -3.30
N VAL A 144 -4.34 4.81 -3.50
CA VAL A 144 -3.18 5.18 -2.70
C VAL A 144 -2.33 6.16 -3.50
N ILE A 145 -2.27 7.42 -3.06
CA ILE A 145 -1.66 8.49 -3.88
C ILE A 145 -0.14 8.47 -3.76
N PHE A 146 0.40 8.51 -2.54
CA PHE A 146 1.83 8.48 -2.29
C PHE A 146 2.21 7.35 -1.35
N ASN A 147 3.40 6.80 -1.56
CA ASN A 147 3.99 5.78 -0.71
C ASN A 147 5.33 6.25 -0.15
N GLU A 148 5.48 6.15 1.18
CA GLU A 148 6.73 6.39 1.91
C GLU A 148 7.43 7.70 1.57
N GLY A 149 6.68 8.73 1.19
CA GLY A 149 7.20 10.06 0.88
C GLY A 149 8.02 10.15 -0.40
N TRP A 150 8.23 9.07 -1.14
CA TRP A 150 9.02 9.14 -2.36
C TRP A 150 8.27 9.85 -3.49
N GLY A 151 8.77 11.02 -3.80
CA GLY A 151 8.15 11.89 -4.80
C GLY A 151 6.86 12.54 -4.34
N GLN A 152 6.58 12.55 -3.05
CA GLN A 152 5.40 13.21 -2.47
C GLN A 152 5.47 14.73 -2.60
N PHE A 153 4.36 15.35 -2.95
CA PHE A 153 4.23 16.81 -3.05
C PHE A 153 2.76 17.22 -3.04
N GLN A 154 2.46 18.33 -2.40
CA GLN A 154 1.13 18.95 -2.41
C GLN A 154 -0.01 17.94 -2.23
N THR A 155 0.13 17.02 -1.27
CA THR A 155 -0.75 15.87 -1.06
C THR A 155 -2.22 16.26 -0.93
N GLU A 156 -2.53 17.38 -0.25
CA GLU A 156 -3.90 17.88 -0.14
C GLU A 156 -4.52 18.23 -1.51
N ASP A 157 -3.72 18.83 -2.41
CA ASP A 157 -4.18 19.15 -3.77
C ASP A 157 -4.41 17.88 -4.58
N MET A 158 -3.51 16.90 -4.47
CA MET A 158 -3.66 15.59 -5.13
C MET A 158 -4.91 14.87 -4.62
N THR A 159 -5.12 14.85 -3.32
CA THR A 159 -6.32 14.28 -2.69
C THR A 159 -7.60 14.94 -3.23
N ARG A 160 -7.61 16.27 -3.35
CA ARG A 160 -8.76 16.98 -3.92
C ARG A 160 -9.01 16.63 -5.38
N ILE A 161 -7.95 16.44 -6.18
CA ILE A 161 -8.08 16.02 -7.57
C ILE A 161 -8.67 14.62 -7.65
N VAL A 162 -8.14 13.67 -6.88
CA VAL A 162 -8.65 12.28 -6.83
C VAL A 162 -10.11 12.26 -6.43
N ARG A 163 -10.48 12.97 -5.35
CA ARG A 163 -11.86 13.04 -4.85
C ARG A 163 -12.86 13.62 -5.88
N ARG A 164 -12.41 14.56 -6.72
CA ARG A 164 -13.26 15.10 -7.81
C ARG A 164 -13.44 14.12 -8.96
N LEU A 165 -12.42 13.29 -9.23
CA LEU A 165 -12.49 12.31 -10.33
C LEU A 165 -13.25 11.05 -9.92
N ASP A 166 -13.10 10.68 -8.67
CA ASP A 166 -13.76 9.50 -8.09
C ASP A 166 -14.22 9.80 -6.65
N PRO A 167 -15.45 10.31 -6.47
CA PRO A 167 -15.96 10.69 -5.16
C PRO A 167 -16.33 9.50 -4.27
N ASN A 168 -16.46 8.30 -4.84
CA ASN A 168 -17.03 7.14 -4.16
C ASN A 168 -15.99 6.23 -3.51
N ARG A 169 -14.74 6.26 -3.99
CA ARG A 169 -13.68 5.41 -3.46
C ARG A 169 -12.91 6.08 -2.33
N LEU A 170 -12.37 5.24 -1.46
CA LEU A 170 -11.53 5.67 -0.35
C LEU A 170 -10.16 6.17 -0.87
N ILE A 171 -9.51 7.02 -0.10
CA ILE A 171 -8.22 7.60 -0.45
C ILE A 171 -7.24 7.44 0.71
N ASP A 172 -6.15 6.72 0.46
CA ASP A 172 -4.92 6.78 1.25
C ASP A 172 -4.00 7.84 0.62
N GLN A 173 -3.96 9.01 1.21
CA GLN A 173 -3.23 10.14 0.61
C GLN A 173 -1.71 9.99 0.69
N ALA A 174 -1.19 9.37 1.77
CA ALA A 174 0.22 9.22 2.05
C ALA A 174 0.44 7.98 2.91
N SER A 175 0.66 6.84 2.25
CA SER A 175 0.84 5.56 2.91
C SER A 175 2.15 5.52 3.67
N GLY A 176 2.08 5.28 4.96
CA GLY A 176 3.18 5.07 5.86
C GLY A 176 3.76 6.31 6.51
N TRP A 177 4.26 7.27 5.74
CA TRP A 177 4.98 8.43 6.25
C TRP A 177 4.49 9.75 5.66
N PHE A 178 4.82 10.85 6.33
CA PHE A 178 4.52 12.22 5.90
C PHE A 178 3.02 12.48 5.66
N ASP A 179 2.18 11.89 6.51
CA ASP A 179 0.74 12.13 6.53
C ASP A 179 0.45 13.65 6.63
N GLN A 180 -0.47 14.14 5.80
CA GLN A 180 -0.90 15.54 5.76
C GLN A 180 -2.28 15.74 6.41
N GLY A 181 -2.82 14.73 7.07
CA GLY A 181 -4.07 14.79 7.82
C GLY A 181 -5.36 14.68 6.99
N GLY A 182 -5.26 14.40 5.69
CA GLY A 182 -6.41 14.23 4.80
C GLY A 182 -6.65 12.79 4.35
N GLY A 183 -7.49 12.61 3.33
CA GLY A 183 -7.92 11.28 2.90
C GLY A 183 -8.86 10.60 3.88
N ASP A 184 -9.02 9.29 3.73
CA ASP A 184 -9.95 8.48 4.54
C ASP A 184 -9.20 7.57 5.54
N PHE A 185 -7.88 7.47 5.41
CA PHE A 185 -7.04 6.60 6.22
C PHE A 185 -5.98 7.35 7.03
N SER A 186 -5.79 6.92 8.27
CA SER A 186 -4.59 7.15 9.07
C SER A 186 -3.69 5.94 8.88
N SER A 187 -2.73 6.07 7.96
CA SER A 187 -1.96 4.97 7.40
C SER A 187 -0.58 4.86 8.03
N LEU A 188 -0.18 3.67 8.45
CA LEU A 188 1.08 3.40 9.13
C LEU A 188 1.85 2.26 8.45
N HIS A 189 3.19 2.42 8.37
CA HIS A 189 4.13 1.34 8.08
C HIS A 189 4.92 0.95 9.33
N ASN A 190 5.07 -0.33 9.60
CA ASN A 190 5.80 -0.81 10.77
C ASN A 190 6.50 -2.14 10.52
N TYR A 191 7.77 -2.09 10.18
CA TYR A 191 8.57 -3.28 9.90
C TYR A 191 9.37 -3.79 11.09
N PHE A 192 9.82 -2.91 11.98
CA PHE A 192 10.85 -3.21 12.98
C PHE A 192 10.34 -3.29 14.41
N PHE A 193 9.28 -2.56 14.73
CA PHE A 193 8.81 -2.41 16.11
C PHE A 193 7.57 -3.25 16.40
N LYS A 194 7.20 -3.35 17.67
CA LYS A 194 5.90 -3.88 18.06
C LYS A 194 4.80 -3.12 17.32
N LEU A 195 3.84 -3.86 16.78
CA LEU A 195 2.73 -3.26 16.04
C LEU A 195 1.89 -2.38 16.98
N PHE A 196 1.51 -1.23 16.47
CA PHE A 196 0.62 -0.29 17.14
C PHE A 196 -0.20 0.47 16.11
N ILE A 197 -1.29 1.07 16.53
CA ILE A 197 -2.10 2.01 15.75
C ILE A 197 -2.29 3.30 16.52
N ARG A 198 -2.76 4.33 15.83
CA ARG A 198 -3.13 5.63 16.39
C ARG A 198 -4.56 5.94 15.94
N PRO A 199 -5.57 5.39 16.62
CA PRO A 199 -6.95 5.62 16.20
C PRO A 199 -7.32 7.10 16.28
N GLU A 200 -8.05 7.55 15.28
CA GLU A 200 -8.57 8.90 15.12
C GLU A 200 -10.09 8.87 15.05
N ARG A 201 -10.72 10.03 15.15
CA ARG A 201 -12.19 10.14 15.05
C ARG A 201 -12.71 10.30 13.64
N GLU A 202 -11.86 10.71 12.70
CA GLU A 202 -12.28 11.09 11.34
C GLU A 202 -11.81 10.12 10.27
N ARG A 203 -10.71 9.39 10.50
CA ARG A 203 -10.11 8.48 9.53
C ARG A 203 -9.94 7.08 10.10
N ALA A 204 -10.14 6.08 9.25
CA ALA A 204 -9.91 4.69 9.64
C ALA A 204 -8.40 4.42 9.81
N SER A 205 -8.02 3.77 10.92
CA SER A 205 -6.63 3.38 11.15
C SER A 205 -6.29 2.12 10.36
N VAL A 206 -5.18 2.18 9.61
CA VAL A 206 -4.71 1.07 8.79
C VAL A 206 -3.20 0.84 8.98
N LEU A 207 -2.79 -0.43 8.99
CA LEU A 207 -1.40 -0.85 8.84
C LEU A 207 -1.19 -1.22 7.37
N SER A 208 -0.91 -0.23 6.54
CA SER A 208 -0.82 -0.40 5.09
C SER A 208 0.40 -1.21 4.66
N GLU A 209 1.44 -1.27 5.51
CA GLU A 209 2.54 -2.22 5.31
C GLU A 209 3.17 -2.64 6.66
N PHE A 210 3.45 -3.93 6.79
CA PHE A 210 4.18 -4.50 7.92
C PHE A 210 4.78 -5.86 7.56
N GLY A 211 5.72 -6.37 8.38
CA GLY A 211 6.38 -7.65 8.14
C GLY A 211 7.57 -7.52 7.20
N GLY A 212 7.47 -8.06 5.97
CA GLY A 212 8.56 -8.00 4.98
C GLY A 212 9.76 -8.90 5.31
N TYR A 213 9.50 -10.05 5.93
CA TYR A 213 10.53 -11.08 6.19
C TYR A 213 10.81 -11.87 4.92
N SER A 214 12.08 -12.23 4.71
CA SER A 214 12.53 -12.99 3.56
C SER A 214 13.08 -14.36 3.96
N TYR A 215 12.74 -15.36 3.19
CA TYR A 215 13.31 -16.69 3.24
C TYR A 215 13.73 -17.10 1.82
N ARG A 216 14.90 -17.72 1.71
CA ARG A 216 15.39 -18.24 0.43
C ARG A 216 14.87 -19.66 0.20
N GLU A 217 13.89 -19.80 -0.68
CA GLU A 217 13.45 -21.10 -1.15
C GLU A 217 14.40 -21.60 -2.23
N PRO A 218 15.07 -22.77 -2.04
CA PRO A 218 15.96 -23.33 -3.05
C PRO A 218 15.26 -23.53 -4.39
N GLY A 219 15.89 -23.10 -5.48
CA GLY A 219 15.33 -23.20 -6.84
C GLY A 219 14.30 -22.11 -7.21
N HIS A 220 13.88 -21.25 -6.26
CA HIS A 220 12.87 -20.21 -6.49
C HIS A 220 13.37 -18.78 -6.26
N CYS A 221 14.67 -18.58 -6.13
CA CYS A 221 15.26 -17.25 -5.91
C CYS A 221 16.18 -16.89 -7.07
N ALA A 222 15.87 -15.79 -7.76
CA ALA A 222 16.69 -15.27 -8.86
C ALA A 222 18.01 -14.63 -8.40
N LYS A 223 18.12 -14.21 -7.13
CA LYS A 223 19.30 -13.55 -6.58
C LYS A 223 19.86 -14.31 -5.39
N GLU A 224 21.20 -14.29 -5.25
CA GLU A 224 21.88 -14.88 -4.10
C GLU A 224 21.64 -14.10 -2.81
N LYS A 225 21.70 -12.77 -2.88
CA LYS A 225 21.48 -11.90 -1.73
C LYS A 225 19.99 -11.57 -1.58
N LEU A 226 19.43 -12.01 -0.46
CA LEU A 226 18.07 -11.65 -0.08
C LEU A 226 17.97 -10.20 0.39
N TYR A 227 16.86 -9.56 0.09
CA TYR A 227 16.41 -8.31 0.67
C TYR A 227 15.19 -8.55 1.54
N GLY A 228 15.08 -7.83 2.66
CA GLY A 228 13.91 -7.88 3.55
C GLY A 228 14.22 -7.24 4.89
N TYR A 229 13.18 -6.96 5.66
CA TYR A 229 13.28 -6.36 7.00
C TYR A 229 13.64 -7.39 8.09
N GLY A 230 13.88 -8.63 7.69
CA GLY A 230 14.40 -9.71 8.49
C GLY A 230 14.60 -10.96 7.63
N ILE A 231 15.78 -11.58 7.74
CA ILE A 231 16.10 -12.79 7.00
C ILE A 231 15.79 -14.00 7.89
N CYS A 232 14.94 -14.89 7.39
CA CYS A 232 14.57 -16.13 8.05
C CYS A 232 15.51 -17.28 7.68
N LYS A 233 15.90 -18.09 8.65
CA LYS A 233 16.84 -19.19 8.47
C LYS A 233 16.21 -20.38 7.73
N ASN A 234 14.93 -20.58 7.90
CA ASN A 234 14.17 -21.69 7.32
C ASN A 234 12.66 -21.34 7.31
N LYS A 235 11.86 -22.22 6.70
CA LYS A 235 10.37 -22.08 6.62
C LYS A 235 9.72 -21.95 8.00
N LYS A 236 10.17 -22.71 8.99
CA LYS A 236 9.60 -22.67 10.35
C LYS A 236 9.86 -21.31 11.03
N ASP A 237 11.03 -20.72 10.80
CA ASP A 237 11.34 -19.37 11.31
C ASP A 237 10.45 -18.31 10.63
N LEU A 238 10.22 -18.43 9.32
CA LEU A 238 9.30 -17.57 8.57
C LEU A 238 7.88 -17.70 9.10
N GLU A 239 7.38 -18.91 9.24
CA GLU A 239 6.05 -19.21 9.76
C GLU A 239 5.86 -18.63 11.18
N LYS A 240 6.82 -18.90 12.08
CA LYS A 240 6.79 -18.37 13.44
C LYS A 240 6.66 -16.84 13.44
N ARG A 241 7.51 -16.14 12.68
CA ARG A 241 7.50 -14.67 12.60
C ARG A 241 6.21 -14.14 12.00
N PHE A 242 5.67 -14.83 11.00
CA PHE A 242 4.37 -14.49 10.40
C PHE A 242 3.25 -14.58 11.45
N LEU A 243 3.17 -15.69 12.18
CA LEU A 243 2.17 -15.92 13.23
C LEU A 243 2.29 -14.91 14.37
N GLU A 244 3.51 -14.57 14.80
CA GLU A 244 3.77 -13.53 15.81
C GLU A 244 3.24 -12.15 15.34
N ARG A 245 3.51 -11.78 14.09
CA ARG A 245 3.00 -10.51 13.54
C ARG A 245 1.48 -10.54 13.41
N TRP A 246 0.93 -11.61 12.89
CA TRP A 246 -0.52 -11.77 12.76
C TRP A 246 -1.25 -11.73 14.12
N SER A 247 -0.68 -12.34 15.15
CA SER A 247 -1.20 -12.20 16.51
C SER A 247 -1.21 -10.74 16.97
N GLY A 248 -0.15 -9.98 16.66
CA GLY A 248 -0.11 -8.54 16.92
C GLY A 248 -1.23 -7.77 16.21
N VAL A 249 -1.48 -8.06 14.94
CA VAL A 249 -2.58 -7.46 14.16
C VAL A 249 -3.94 -7.75 14.79
N ARG A 250 -4.21 -9.02 15.11
CA ARG A 250 -5.47 -9.44 15.73
C ARG A 250 -5.78 -8.68 17.02
N ASN A 251 -4.77 -8.39 17.82
CA ASN A 251 -4.92 -7.62 19.06
C ASN A 251 -5.26 -6.14 18.80
N LEU A 252 -4.98 -5.61 17.63
CA LEU A 252 -5.27 -4.21 17.27
C LEU A 252 -6.66 -4.01 16.66
N ILE A 253 -7.26 -5.06 16.10
CA ILE A 253 -8.60 -4.97 15.46
C ILE A 253 -9.65 -4.40 16.43
N PRO A 254 -9.78 -4.88 17.69
CA PRO A 254 -10.72 -4.30 18.65
C PRO A 254 -10.38 -2.84 19.03
N GLN A 255 -9.12 -2.43 18.86
CA GLN A 255 -8.63 -1.09 19.19
C GLN A 255 -8.83 -0.07 18.07
N GLY A 256 -9.42 -0.45 16.93
CA GLY A 256 -9.69 0.46 15.82
C GLY A 256 -9.00 0.14 14.51
N LEU A 257 -8.17 -0.90 14.42
CA LEU A 257 -7.54 -1.30 13.15
C LEU A 257 -8.57 -1.81 12.16
N SER A 258 -8.54 -1.29 10.92
CA SER A 258 -9.48 -1.62 9.85
C SER A 258 -8.84 -2.37 8.67
N ALA A 259 -7.51 -2.28 8.49
CA ALA A 259 -6.76 -3.01 7.47
C ALA A 259 -5.30 -3.20 7.91
#